data_44cafcb0983181605afd8ee92cae8001
#
_entry.id   44cafcb0983181605afd8ee92cae8001
#
_cell.length_a   1.000
_cell.length_b   1.000
_cell.length_c   1.000
_cell.angle_alpha   90.00
_cell.angle_beta   90.00
_cell.angle_gamma   90.00
#
_symmetry.space_group_name_H-M   'P 1'
#
loop_
_entity.id
_entity.type
_entity.pdbx_description
1 polymer ?
#
loop_
_entity_poly.entity_id
_entity_poly.type
_entity_poly.pdbx_seq_one_letter_code
_entity_poly.pdbx_strand_id
1 'polypeptide(L)'
;MKSLKLLLGFALSATLLTSCYTEEVVIVDNVNPGISLNQLLNSYELWYVDINQTQGFGETPFLQIAFTVSFRNGLLYANNNLVGFGQQGNGFGIPVGTYDAYDMILDVYHDIDGYETFDVFQIDNNTIELYNPYTDTSYFLNGFQRSTFDYDFVFYDNIHYFLQEYEAWEKTYTSEFGVLNEFDNENYLQFLSGGNDSTFRSSQDINVNNPNNIIWDYTGVYGVGNVQGNLYLKTLTLDYDFFDNEFFELSVINDATIELFHPSSGTVYEFSGRGYIQFLRDSDTMGRITTFEDKPKKRKQKSPKVDNPREHTRS
;
A
#
# COMPACT_ATOMS: atom_id res chain seq x y z
N MET A 1 55.30 22.04 -32.35
CA MET A 1 53.89 22.33 -32.10
C MET A 1 52.96 21.07 -32.19
N LYS A 2 53.34 19.99 -32.91
CA LYS A 2 52.54 18.77 -32.99
C LYS A 2 52.57 17.93 -31.72
N SER A 3 53.67 17.87 -31.02
CA SER A 3 53.88 17.12 -29.77
C SER A 3 53.13 17.70 -28.56
N LEU A 4 52.95 19.02 -28.52
CA LEU A 4 52.23 19.65 -27.42
C LEU A 4 50.72 19.38 -27.45
N LYS A 5 50.13 19.22 -28.65
CA LYS A 5 48.72 18.89 -28.84
C LYS A 5 48.41 17.44 -28.44
N LEU A 6 49.36 16.53 -28.61
CA LEU A 6 49.25 15.14 -28.23
C LEU A 6 49.29 14.96 -26.71
N LEU A 7 50.16 15.74 -26.03
CA LEU A 7 50.26 15.72 -24.58
C LEU A 7 48.99 16.29 -23.88
N LEU A 8 48.38 17.33 -24.47
CA LEU A 8 47.13 17.89 -23.96
C LEU A 8 45.93 16.93 -24.14
N GLY A 9 45.91 16.17 -25.25
CA GLY A 9 44.89 15.17 -25.47
C GLY A 9 44.96 13.98 -24.52
N PHE A 10 46.20 13.59 -24.13
CA PHE A 10 46.40 12.49 -23.17
C PHE A 10 46.08 12.93 -21.73
N ALA A 11 46.36 14.19 -21.38
CA ALA A 11 45.99 14.72 -20.06
C ALA A 11 44.45 14.84 -19.90
N LEU A 12 43.72 15.17 -20.97
CA LEU A 12 42.26 15.28 -20.93
C LEU A 12 41.56 13.90 -20.89
N SER A 13 42.15 12.88 -21.51
CA SER A 13 41.61 11.51 -21.47
C SER A 13 41.88 10.81 -20.13
N ALA A 14 42.92 11.18 -19.41
CA ALA A 14 43.26 10.66 -18.09
C ALA A 14 42.32 11.18 -16.97
N THR A 15 41.70 12.36 -17.16
CA THR A 15 40.76 12.93 -16.17
C THR A 15 39.37 12.41 -16.27
N LEU A 16 39.01 11.67 -17.35
CA LEU A 16 37.65 11.06 -17.50
C LEU A 16 37.55 9.66 -16.92
N LEU A 17 38.63 9.07 -16.39
CA LEU A 17 38.62 7.71 -15.85
C LEU A 17 38.54 7.67 -14.31
N THR A 18 38.42 8.81 -13.64
CA THR A 18 38.34 8.85 -12.17
C THR A 18 36.94 9.13 -11.63
N SER A 19 35.89 8.97 -12.42
CA SER A 19 34.49 9.11 -11.96
C SER A 19 33.82 7.76 -11.77
N CYS A 20 34.49 6.82 -11.10
CA CYS A 20 33.79 5.81 -10.31
C CYS A 20 34.00 6.21 -8.86
N TYR A 21 33.21 7.16 -8.39
CA TYR A 21 32.95 7.31 -6.98
C TYR A 21 32.03 6.15 -6.61
N THR A 22 32.60 5.08 -6.09
CA THR A 22 31.87 4.28 -5.13
C THR A 22 31.67 5.20 -3.96
N GLU A 23 30.48 5.72 -3.74
CA GLU A 23 30.08 6.13 -2.39
C GLU A 23 30.23 4.87 -1.54
N GLU A 24 31.38 4.71 -0.89
CA GLU A 24 31.40 3.97 0.35
C GLU A 24 30.41 4.72 1.23
N VAL A 25 29.22 4.15 1.40
CA VAL A 25 28.39 4.44 2.54
C VAL A 25 29.28 4.10 3.73
N VAL A 26 29.90 5.13 4.29
CA VAL A 26 30.55 5.01 5.58
C VAL A 26 29.39 4.73 6.52
N ILE A 27 29.11 3.44 6.75
CA ILE A 27 28.33 3.00 7.88
C ILE A 27 29.12 3.51 9.07
N VAL A 28 28.73 4.67 9.55
CA VAL A 28 29.24 5.18 10.82
C VAL A 28 28.64 4.20 11.83
N ASP A 29 29.47 3.26 12.29
CA ASP A 29 29.18 2.44 13.45
C ASP A 29 28.99 3.37 14.66
N ASN A 30 27.90 4.13 14.65
CA ASN A 30 27.38 4.79 15.83
C ASN A 30 26.56 3.77 16.64
N VAL A 31 27.14 2.61 16.83
CA VAL A 31 26.67 1.69 17.87
C VAL A 31 26.93 2.44 19.17
N ASN A 32 25.89 2.95 19.76
CA ASN A 32 25.94 3.43 21.14
C ASN A 32 26.37 2.20 21.98
N PRO A 33 27.61 2.14 22.48
CA PRO A 33 28.15 0.93 23.06
C PRO A 33 27.51 0.68 24.41
N GLY A 34 26.28 0.21 24.45
CA GLY A 34 25.59 -0.04 25.69
C GLY A 34 24.11 -0.43 25.59
N ILE A 35 23.47 -0.33 24.43
CA ILE A 35 22.07 -0.72 24.31
C ILE A 35 21.99 -2.10 23.64
N SER A 36 21.36 -3.07 24.31
CA SER A 36 21.06 -4.36 23.66
C SER A 36 19.99 -4.17 22.57
N LEU A 37 19.96 -5.08 21.58
CA LEU A 37 18.92 -5.03 20.53
C LEU A 37 17.51 -5.00 21.14
N ASN A 38 17.27 -5.78 22.17
CA ASN A 38 15.99 -5.76 22.90
C ASN A 38 15.67 -4.36 23.47
N GLN A 39 16.64 -3.66 24.01
CA GLN A 39 16.45 -2.29 24.51
C GLN A 39 16.18 -1.32 23.36
N LEU A 40 16.86 -1.48 22.23
CA LEU A 40 16.64 -0.68 21.04
C LEU A 40 15.21 -0.87 20.49
N LEU A 41 14.80 -2.11 20.28
CA LEU A 41 13.45 -2.43 19.78
C LEU A 41 12.34 -1.96 20.71
N ASN A 42 12.58 -1.95 22.02
CA ASN A 42 11.64 -1.48 23.04
C ASN A 42 11.78 0.03 23.36
N SER A 43 12.69 0.77 22.73
CA SER A 43 12.85 2.21 22.96
C SER A 43 11.67 3.01 22.42
N TYR A 44 10.98 2.47 21.44
CA TYR A 44 9.76 3.01 20.88
C TYR A 44 8.59 2.05 21.04
N GLU A 45 7.39 2.61 21.18
CA GLU A 45 6.17 1.80 21.27
C GLU A 45 5.75 1.22 19.93
N LEU A 46 6.05 1.96 18.83
CA LEU A 46 5.75 1.59 17.45
C LEU A 46 6.97 1.83 16.57
N TRP A 47 7.15 0.95 15.61
CA TRP A 47 8.08 1.11 14.50
C TRP A 47 7.29 1.18 13.21
N TYR A 48 7.22 2.37 12.60
CA TYR A 48 6.60 2.58 11.29
C TYR A 48 7.49 2.02 10.20
N VAL A 49 6.94 1.10 9.42
CA VAL A 49 7.63 0.53 8.26
C VAL A 49 7.49 1.47 7.08
N ASP A 50 8.57 2.16 6.71
CA ASP A 50 8.56 3.04 5.55
C ASP A 50 8.80 2.22 4.28
N ILE A 51 7.70 1.75 3.69
CA ILE A 51 7.75 0.90 2.50
C ILE A 51 8.36 1.62 1.30
N ASN A 52 8.29 2.96 1.25
CA ASN A 52 8.85 3.74 0.15
C ASN A 52 10.39 3.83 0.22
N GLN A 53 10.99 3.52 1.37
CA GLN A 53 12.43 3.44 1.55
C GLN A 53 12.98 2.02 1.41
N THR A 54 12.13 1.02 1.23
CA THR A 54 12.57 -0.37 1.04
C THR A 54 13.52 -0.48 -0.16
N GLN A 55 14.64 -1.18 0.04
CA GLN A 55 15.68 -1.37 -0.96
C GLN A 55 15.95 -2.86 -1.13
N GLY A 56 16.33 -3.26 -2.35
CA GLY A 56 16.67 -4.66 -2.67
C GLY A 56 15.66 -5.31 -3.61
N PHE A 57 15.75 -6.62 -3.76
CA PHE A 57 15.02 -7.39 -4.76
C PHE A 57 14.11 -8.47 -4.16
N GLY A 58 14.14 -8.63 -2.86
CA GLY A 58 13.33 -9.60 -2.14
C GLY A 58 12.17 -8.94 -1.40
N GLU A 59 11.33 -9.78 -0.85
CA GLU A 59 10.16 -9.36 -0.13
C GLU A 59 10.01 -10.19 1.14
N THR A 60 9.68 -9.51 2.23
CA THR A 60 9.24 -10.17 3.47
C THR A 60 7.76 -9.85 3.64
N PRO A 61 6.87 -10.83 3.39
CA PRO A 61 5.44 -10.56 3.20
C PRO A 61 4.81 -9.75 4.33
N PHE A 62 5.08 -10.06 5.60
CA PHE A 62 4.46 -9.32 6.70
C PHE A 62 4.94 -7.86 6.83
N LEU A 63 6.14 -7.53 6.32
CA LEU A 63 6.63 -6.14 6.31
C LEU A 63 6.05 -5.32 5.15
N GLN A 64 5.48 -5.97 4.14
CA GLN A 64 4.84 -5.29 3.03
C GLN A 64 3.43 -4.80 3.36
N ILE A 65 2.76 -5.49 4.27
CA ILE A 65 1.38 -5.14 4.65
C ILE A 65 1.29 -4.42 6.00
N ALA A 66 2.33 -4.49 6.84
CA ALA A 66 2.34 -3.82 8.13
C ALA A 66 2.74 -2.36 7.98
N PHE A 67 1.88 -1.43 8.40
CA PHE A 67 2.29 -0.03 8.56
C PHE A 67 3.13 0.17 9.81
N THR A 68 2.80 -0.52 10.90
CA THR A 68 3.62 -0.51 12.10
C THR A 68 3.85 -1.92 12.63
N VAL A 69 5.03 -2.12 13.20
CA VAL A 69 5.34 -3.29 14.03
C VAL A 69 5.72 -2.86 15.42
N SER A 70 5.50 -3.74 16.38
CA SER A 70 5.85 -3.50 17.78
C SER A 70 6.43 -4.76 18.41
N PHE A 71 7.50 -4.59 19.18
CA PHE A 71 8.24 -5.67 19.83
C PHE A 71 7.97 -5.61 21.34
N ARG A 72 7.20 -6.57 21.87
CA ARG A 72 6.74 -6.50 23.26
C ARG A 72 6.78 -7.87 23.94
N ASN A 73 7.66 -8.01 24.93
CA ASN A 73 7.75 -9.24 25.73
C ASN A 73 7.90 -10.52 24.91
N GLY A 74 8.70 -10.48 23.85
CA GLY A 74 8.89 -11.62 22.93
C GLY A 74 7.76 -11.82 21.91
N LEU A 75 6.72 -10.99 21.93
CA LEU A 75 5.64 -11.02 20.93
C LEU A 75 5.85 -9.89 19.90
N LEU A 76 5.71 -10.26 18.62
CA LEU A 76 5.61 -9.34 17.51
C LEU A 76 4.14 -8.98 17.29
N TYR A 77 3.86 -7.67 17.25
CA TYR A 77 2.57 -7.13 16.87
C TYR A 77 2.72 -6.42 15.52
N ALA A 78 1.71 -6.50 14.68
CA ALA A 78 1.62 -5.76 13.43
C ALA A 78 0.28 -5.04 13.31
N ASN A 79 0.35 -3.91 12.65
CA ASN A 79 -0.78 -3.06 12.40
C ASN A 79 -0.72 -2.60 10.94
N ASN A 80 -1.60 -3.10 10.08
CA ASN A 80 -1.69 -2.77 8.66
C ASN A 80 -2.69 -1.65 8.38
N ASN A 81 -3.17 -0.97 9.43
CA ASN A 81 -4.11 -0.05 9.40
C ASN A 81 -5.40 -0.05 9.08
N LEU A 82 -6.21 0.36 9.76
CA LEU A 82 -7.65 0.33 9.64
C LEU A 82 -8.25 1.66 10.09
N VAL A 83 -9.32 2.06 9.51
CA VAL A 83 -10.06 3.26 9.94
C VAL A 83 -10.49 3.14 11.41
N GLY A 84 -10.29 4.18 12.16
CA GLY A 84 -10.55 4.17 13.60
C GLY A 84 -9.52 3.45 14.46
N PHE A 85 -8.36 3.31 14.01
CA PHE A 85 -7.29 2.43 14.17
C PHE A 85 -6.44 2.51 15.37
N GLY A 86 -6.11 3.64 15.82
CA GLY A 86 -5.39 3.78 17.07
C GLY A 86 -6.03 3.03 18.25
N GLN A 87 -7.19 2.44 18.03
CA GLN A 87 -7.96 1.70 19.03
C GLN A 87 -7.73 0.19 18.98
N GLN A 88 -7.42 -0.40 17.82
CA GLN A 88 -7.22 -1.84 17.73
C GLN A 88 -5.94 -2.26 18.45
N GLY A 89 -6.04 -3.23 19.35
CA GLY A 89 -4.91 -3.63 20.18
C GLY A 89 -4.28 -2.46 20.95
N ASN A 90 -5.05 -1.43 21.25
CA ASN A 90 -4.59 -0.20 21.88
C ASN A 90 -3.48 0.50 21.04
N GLY A 91 -3.62 0.46 19.72
CA GLY A 91 -2.68 1.05 18.76
C GLY A 91 -1.53 0.15 18.33
N PHE A 92 -1.35 -1.01 18.94
CA PHE A 92 -0.30 -1.96 18.54
C PHE A 92 -0.73 -2.91 17.42
N GLY A 93 -2.03 -2.97 17.09
CA GLY A 93 -2.58 -3.96 16.18
C GLY A 93 -2.80 -5.32 16.85
N ILE A 94 -2.57 -6.38 16.10
CA ILE A 94 -2.76 -7.76 16.55
C ILE A 94 -1.41 -8.47 16.72
N PRO A 95 -1.30 -9.47 17.64
CA PRO A 95 -0.12 -10.31 17.69
C PRO A 95 -0.06 -11.17 16.41
N VAL A 96 1.09 -11.20 15.77
CA VAL A 96 1.31 -11.92 14.50
C VAL A 96 2.45 -12.93 14.58
N GLY A 97 3.07 -13.08 15.76
CA GLY A 97 4.15 -14.02 15.99
C GLY A 97 4.99 -13.69 17.19
N THR A 98 6.16 -14.30 17.26
CA THR A 98 7.17 -14.09 18.30
C THR A 98 8.48 -13.61 17.69
N TYR A 99 9.36 -13.06 18.54
CA TYR A 99 10.70 -12.68 18.12
C TYR A 99 11.73 -12.99 19.22
N ASP A 100 12.97 -13.23 18.76
CA ASP A 100 14.16 -13.24 19.56
C ASP A 100 15.15 -12.17 19.06
N ALA A 101 15.83 -11.49 19.99
CA ALA A 101 16.73 -10.39 19.67
C ALA A 101 18.06 -10.55 20.42
N TYR A 102 19.15 -10.74 19.69
CA TYR A 102 20.50 -10.95 20.25
C TYR A 102 21.56 -10.47 19.26
N ASP A 103 22.66 -9.96 19.77
CA ASP A 103 23.84 -9.55 18.95
C ASP A 103 23.53 -8.77 17.66
N MET A 104 22.54 -7.86 17.73
CA MET A 104 22.00 -7.12 16.57
C MET A 104 21.35 -8.01 15.49
N ILE A 105 20.98 -9.22 15.83
CA ILE A 105 20.19 -10.12 14.99
C ILE A 105 18.78 -10.19 15.56
N LEU A 106 17.80 -10.02 14.69
CA LEU A 106 16.38 -10.15 14.98
C LEU A 106 15.82 -11.36 14.25
N ASP A 107 15.49 -12.39 15.01
CA ASP A 107 14.77 -13.56 14.51
C ASP A 107 13.28 -13.36 14.72
N VAL A 108 12.49 -13.49 13.67
CA VAL A 108 11.03 -13.39 13.70
C VAL A 108 10.43 -14.74 13.32
N TYR A 109 9.46 -15.18 14.11
CA TYR A 109 8.65 -16.37 13.86
C TYR A 109 7.21 -15.90 13.62
N HIS A 110 6.92 -15.52 12.38
CA HIS A 110 5.60 -15.05 11.99
C HIS A 110 4.63 -16.23 11.86
N ASP A 111 3.42 -16.11 12.44
CA ASP A 111 2.46 -17.21 12.56
C ASP A 111 2.06 -17.82 11.20
N ILE A 112 2.22 -17.08 10.12
CA ILE A 112 1.80 -17.48 8.78
C ILE A 112 2.98 -17.58 7.82
N ASP A 113 3.84 -16.55 7.77
CA ASP A 113 4.98 -16.51 6.85
C ASP A 113 6.16 -17.36 7.31
N GLY A 114 6.15 -17.76 8.58
CA GLY A 114 7.20 -18.58 9.15
C GLY A 114 8.39 -17.77 9.66
N TYR A 115 9.57 -18.35 9.50
CA TYR A 115 10.81 -17.81 10.08
C TYR A 115 11.49 -16.86 9.11
N GLU A 116 11.85 -15.68 9.64
CA GLU A 116 12.68 -14.67 8.97
C GLU A 116 13.75 -14.17 9.94
N THR A 117 14.94 -13.86 9.44
CA THR A 117 16.02 -13.30 10.23
C THR A 117 16.53 -12.01 9.58
N PHE A 118 16.89 -11.06 10.42
CA PHE A 118 17.37 -9.75 9.99
C PHE A 118 18.62 -9.35 10.78
N ASP A 119 19.60 -8.81 10.07
CA ASP A 119 20.62 -7.98 10.69
C ASP A 119 20.03 -6.59 10.95
N VAL A 120 20.19 -6.08 12.18
CA VAL A 120 19.60 -4.80 12.59
C VAL A 120 20.68 -3.75 12.70
N PHE A 121 20.51 -2.65 11.97
CA PHE A 121 21.39 -1.50 12.03
C PHE A 121 20.63 -0.29 12.58
N GLN A 122 21.19 0.37 13.58
CA GLN A 122 20.68 1.66 14.03
C GLN A 122 21.24 2.76 13.13
N ILE A 123 20.37 3.38 12.33
CA ILE A 123 20.76 4.44 11.39
C ILE A 123 20.90 5.78 12.10
N ASP A 124 19.95 6.08 12.97
CA ASP A 124 19.96 7.26 13.84
C ASP A 124 19.21 7.00 15.16
N ASN A 125 18.83 8.06 15.88
CA ASN A 125 18.19 7.92 17.19
C ASN A 125 16.82 7.22 17.14
N ASN A 126 16.11 7.34 16.02
CA ASN A 126 14.75 6.82 15.86
C ASN A 126 14.53 5.99 14.58
N THR A 127 15.59 5.69 13.86
CA THR A 127 15.51 4.92 12.63
C THR A 127 16.38 3.67 12.74
N ILE A 128 15.82 2.53 12.41
CA ILE A 128 16.54 1.27 12.27
C ILE A 128 16.35 0.73 10.86
N GLU A 129 17.35 -0.02 10.40
CA GLU A 129 17.28 -0.85 9.22
C GLU A 129 17.17 -2.31 9.64
N LEU A 130 16.24 -3.03 9.06
CA LEU A 130 16.14 -4.49 9.10
C LEU A 130 16.62 -5.02 7.75
N TYR A 131 17.84 -5.54 7.72
CA TYR A 131 18.40 -6.14 6.52
C TYR A 131 18.20 -7.65 6.52
N ASN A 132 17.52 -8.17 5.50
CA ASN A 132 17.37 -9.60 5.29
C ASN A 132 18.48 -10.11 4.36
N PRO A 133 19.48 -10.85 4.87
CA PRO A 133 20.63 -11.31 4.06
C PRO A 133 20.25 -12.39 3.05
N TYR A 134 19.11 -13.05 3.19
CA TYR A 134 18.69 -14.11 2.26
C TYR A 134 18.01 -13.55 1.02
N THR A 135 17.35 -12.41 1.16
CA THR A 135 16.62 -11.77 0.06
C THR A 135 17.30 -10.50 -0.44
N ASP A 136 18.44 -10.12 0.18
CA ASP A 136 19.17 -8.86 -0.09
C ASP A 136 18.22 -7.65 -0.08
N THR A 137 17.47 -7.54 1.03
CA THR A 137 16.42 -6.52 1.16
C THR A 137 16.55 -5.79 2.48
N SER A 138 16.51 -4.48 2.43
CA SER A 138 16.55 -3.57 3.57
C SER A 138 15.20 -2.89 3.76
N TYR A 139 14.66 -2.99 4.97
CA TYR A 139 13.47 -2.27 5.41
C TYR A 139 13.87 -1.20 6.42
N PHE A 140 13.40 0.01 6.24
CA PHE A 140 13.67 1.13 7.14
C PHE A 140 12.45 1.38 8.02
N LEU A 141 12.69 1.40 9.34
CA LEU A 141 11.64 1.56 10.33
C LEU A 141 11.91 2.79 11.19
N ASN A 142 10.91 3.64 11.31
CA ASN A 142 10.96 4.84 12.14
C ASN A 142 10.21 4.64 13.46
N GLY A 143 10.88 4.95 14.57
CA GLY A 143 10.34 4.77 15.92
C GLY A 143 9.42 5.91 16.36
N PHE A 144 8.26 5.55 16.91
CA PHE A 144 7.27 6.49 17.44
C PHE A 144 6.73 6.05 18.80
N GLN A 145 6.27 7.02 19.58
CA GLN A 145 5.37 6.74 20.70
C GLN A 145 3.93 6.80 20.18
N ARG A 146 3.05 5.92 20.67
CA ARG A 146 1.64 5.87 20.23
C ARG A 146 0.92 7.21 20.38
N SER A 147 1.25 7.96 21.42
CA SER A 147 0.64 9.27 21.69
C SER A 147 0.99 10.36 20.65
N THR A 148 2.03 10.13 19.86
CA THR A 148 2.51 11.09 18.84
C THR A 148 2.41 10.53 17.43
N PHE A 149 1.92 9.31 17.26
CA PHE A 149 1.76 8.68 15.96
C PHE A 149 0.41 9.04 15.35
N ASP A 150 0.42 9.64 14.17
CA ASP A 150 -0.79 10.00 13.44
C ASP A 150 -1.25 8.84 12.56
N TYR A 151 -2.06 7.94 13.15
CA TYR A 151 -2.57 6.76 12.47
C TYR A 151 -3.43 7.11 11.26
N ASP A 152 -4.28 8.11 11.40
CA ASP A 152 -5.18 8.51 10.32
C ASP A 152 -4.39 9.05 9.12
N PHE A 153 -3.37 9.87 9.38
CA PHE A 153 -2.51 10.37 8.32
C PHE A 153 -1.85 9.21 7.58
N VAL A 154 -1.24 8.27 8.28
CA VAL A 154 -0.54 7.12 7.67
C VAL A 154 -1.52 6.26 6.88
N PHE A 155 -2.71 6.02 7.40
CA PHE A 155 -3.74 5.27 6.70
C PHE A 155 -4.15 5.95 5.39
N TYR A 156 -4.58 7.20 5.48
CA TYR A 156 -5.08 7.91 4.30
C TYR A 156 -3.98 8.26 3.29
N ASP A 157 -2.73 8.34 3.71
CA ASP A 157 -1.59 8.49 2.79
C ASP A 157 -1.32 7.20 2.02
N ASN A 158 -1.61 6.06 2.62
CA ASN A 158 -1.41 4.73 2.05
C ASN A 158 -2.74 4.02 1.66
N ILE A 159 -3.82 4.75 1.44
CA ILE A 159 -5.16 4.20 1.20
C ILE A 159 -5.23 3.23 0.01
N HIS A 160 -4.34 3.34 -0.97
CA HIS A 160 -4.31 2.41 -2.10
C HIS A 160 -3.99 0.98 -1.65
N TYR A 161 -3.17 0.78 -0.61
CA TYR A 161 -2.94 -0.55 -0.03
C TYR A 161 -4.21 -1.12 0.60
N PHE A 162 -4.99 -0.28 1.29
CA PHE A 162 -6.28 -0.67 1.82
C PHE A 162 -7.26 -1.11 0.72
N LEU A 163 -7.29 -0.42 -0.42
CA LEU A 163 -8.12 -0.83 -1.55
C LEU A 163 -7.73 -2.20 -2.09
N GLN A 164 -6.46 -2.58 -1.96
CA GLN A 164 -5.90 -3.85 -2.44
C GLN A 164 -6.04 -5.01 -1.44
N GLU A 165 -6.56 -4.79 -0.24
CA GLU A 165 -6.67 -5.82 0.82
C GLU A 165 -7.76 -6.86 0.60
N TYR A 166 -8.61 -6.69 -0.43
CA TYR A 166 -9.73 -7.60 -0.69
C TYR A 166 -9.67 -8.19 -2.10
N GLU A 167 -10.08 -9.46 -2.20
CA GLU A 167 -10.21 -10.14 -3.50
C GLU A 167 -11.25 -9.46 -4.40
N ALA A 168 -12.25 -8.84 -3.79
CA ALA A 168 -13.23 -8.00 -4.48
C ALA A 168 -13.90 -7.03 -3.50
N TRP A 169 -14.36 -5.91 -4.01
CA TRP A 169 -15.28 -4.99 -3.37
C TRP A 169 -16.66 -5.17 -4.00
N GLU A 170 -17.62 -5.63 -3.22
CA GLU A 170 -19.02 -5.85 -3.67
C GLU A 170 -19.86 -4.61 -3.39
N LYS A 171 -20.57 -4.13 -4.40
CA LYS A 171 -21.51 -3.03 -4.23
C LYS A 171 -22.71 -3.46 -3.40
N THR A 172 -22.84 -2.88 -2.20
CA THR A 172 -23.90 -3.19 -1.24
C THR A 172 -25.01 -2.14 -1.22
N TYR A 173 -24.71 -0.93 -1.70
CA TYR A 173 -25.70 0.14 -1.74
C TYR A 173 -25.51 1.00 -2.99
N THR A 174 -26.61 1.49 -3.52
CA THR A 174 -26.67 2.55 -4.54
C THR A 174 -27.78 3.51 -4.13
N SER A 175 -27.49 4.81 -4.04
CA SER A 175 -28.51 5.78 -3.72
C SER A 175 -29.66 5.76 -4.74
N GLU A 176 -30.88 5.99 -4.26
CA GLU A 176 -32.04 6.20 -5.14
C GLU A 176 -31.96 7.51 -5.91
N PHE A 177 -31.10 8.41 -5.46
CA PHE A 177 -30.89 9.73 -6.02
C PHE A 177 -29.72 9.73 -7.01
N GLY A 178 -29.76 10.68 -7.92
CA GLY A 178 -28.76 10.89 -8.95
C GLY A 178 -29.27 10.62 -10.36
N VAL A 179 -28.43 10.87 -11.32
CA VAL A 179 -28.71 10.61 -12.74
C VAL A 179 -28.14 9.25 -13.12
N LEU A 180 -28.84 8.53 -13.97
CA LEU A 180 -28.35 7.25 -14.49
C LEU A 180 -26.99 7.41 -15.15
N ASN A 181 -26.12 6.48 -14.86
CA ASN A 181 -24.79 6.42 -15.45
C ASN A 181 -24.38 4.96 -15.69
N GLU A 182 -23.32 4.77 -16.43
CA GLU A 182 -22.89 3.43 -16.82
C GLU A 182 -22.33 2.60 -15.65
N PHE A 183 -21.71 3.28 -14.66
CA PHE A 183 -21.18 2.63 -13.46
C PHE A 183 -22.27 2.02 -12.55
N ASP A 184 -23.52 2.41 -12.75
CA ASP A 184 -24.65 1.81 -12.01
C ASP A 184 -24.75 0.28 -12.15
N ASN A 185 -24.22 -0.26 -13.23
CA ASN A 185 -24.25 -1.70 -13.51
C ASN A 185 -23.05 -2.47 -12.97
N GLU A 186 -21.98 -1.78 -12.54
CA GLU A 186 -20.79 -2.42 -12.01
C GLU A 186 -21.01 -2.78 -10.56
N ASN A 187 -21.02 -4.06 -10.25
CA ASN A 187 -21.38 -4.58 -8.93
C ASN A 187 -20.16 -5.06 -8.14
N TYR A 188 -19.03 -5.30 -8.81
CA TYR A 188 -17.77 -5.67 -8.17
C TYR A 188 -16.63 -4.83 -8.71
N LEU A 189 -15.74 -4.44 -7.82
CA LEU A 189 -14.44 -3.83 -8.13
C LEU A 189 -13.33 -4.68 -7.54
N GLN A 190 -12.17 -4.69 -8.18
CA GLN A 190 -10.95 -5.20 -7.60
C GLN A 190 -9.81 -4.26 -7.92
N PHE A 191 -9.01 -3.94 -6.92
CA PHE A 191 -7.79 -3.17 -7.06
C PHE A 191 -6.62 -4.12 -6.91
N LEU A 192 -5.72 -4.14 -7.90
CA LEU A 192 -4.62 -5.09 -7.96
C LEU A 192 -3.33 -4.41 -7.52
N SER A 193 -2.55 -5.13 -6.72
CA SER A 193 -1.17 -4.79 -6.44
C SER A 193 -0.29 -5.39 -7.54
N GLY A 194 0.68 -4.67 -8.03
CA GLY A 194 1.65 -5.20 -8.97
C GLY A 194 2.44 -4.13 -9.69
N GLY A 195 3.75 -4.15 -9.50
CA GLY A 195 4.68 -3.26 -10.18
C GLY A 195 4.45 -1.78 -9.89
N ASN A 196 4.66 -0.94 -10.89
CA ASN A 196 4.39 0.49 -10.82
C ASN A 196 2.96 0.86 -11.23
N ASP A 197 2.11 -0.13 -11.50
CA ASP A 197 0.81 0.08 -12.12
C ASP A 197 -0.30 -0.19 -11.11
N SER A 198 -1.07 0.85 -10.81
CA SER A 198 -2.33 0.72 -10.09
C SER A 198 -3.39 0.26 -11.06
N THR A 199 -3.59 -1.04 -11.19
CA THR A 199 -4.60 -1.62 -12.08
C THR A 199 -5.87 -1.97 -11.32
N PHE A 200 -7.01 -1.89 -12.00
CA PHE A 200 -8.26 -2.35 -11.47
C PHE A 200 -9.03 -3.16 -12.51
N ARG A 201 -10.03 -3.88 -12.02
CA ARG A 201 -11.05 -4.50 -12.86
C ARG A 201 -12.41 -4.38 -12.20
N SER A 202 -13.45 -4.39 -13.03
CA SER A 202 -14.83 -4.34 -12.56
C SER A 202 -15.71 -5.36 -13.25
N SER A 203 -16.85 -5.67 -12.62
CA SER A 203 -17.78 -6.70 -13.06
C SER A 203 -19.22 -6.28 -12.88
N GLN A 204 -20.05 -6.70 -13.84
CA GLN A 204 -21.50 -6.57 -13.81
C GLN A 204 -22.19 -7.79 -13.16
N ASP A 205 -21.44 -8.81 -12.77
CA ASP A 205 -21.99 -9.96 -12.08
C ASP A 205 -22.79 -9.54 -10.84
N ILE A 206 -23.72 -10.37 -10.42
CA ILE A 206 -24.55 -10.15 -9.24
C ILE A 206 -24.61 -11.41 -8.38
N ASN A 207 -24.62 -11.22 -7.06
CA ASN A 207 -24.76 -12.32 -6.09
C ASN A 207 -23.73 -13.44 -6.24
N VAL A 208 -22.47 -13.09 -6.50
CA VAL A 208 -21.37 -14.06 -6.57
C VAL A 208 -20.92 -14.42 -5.16
N ASN A 209 -21.09 -15.68 -4.76
CA ASN A 209 -20.75 -16.12 -3.40
C ASN A 209 -19.23 -16.18 -3.14
N ASN A 210 -18.45 -16.61 -4.14
CA ASN A 210 -17.02 -16.74 -4.03
C ASN A 210 -16.34 -15.73 -4.98
N PRO A 211 -15.55 -14.77 -4.49
CA PRO A 211 -14.88 -13.77 -5.32
C PRO A 211 -14.08 -14.35 -6.49
N ASN A 212 -13.53 -15.55 -6.33
CA ASN A 212 -12.78 -16.23 -7.41
C ASN A 212 -13.64 -16.63 -8.62
N ASN A 213 -14.96 -16.59 -8.48
CA ASN A 213 -15.88 -16.90 -9.57
C ASN A 213 -16.42 -15.66 -10.29
N ILE A 214 -16.00 -14.47 -9.91
CA ILE A 214 -16.38 -13.22 -10.55
C ILE A 214 -15.83 -13.20 -11.98
N ILE A 215 -16.69 -12.92 -12.95
CA ILE A 215 -16.29 -12.69 -14.33
C ILE A 215 -16.06 -11.19 -14.50
N TRP A 216 -14.82 -10.81 -14.73
CA TRP A 216 -14.43 -9.42 -14.89
C TRP A 216 -14.77 -8.92 -16.30
N ASP A 217 -15.60 -7.90 -16.38
CA ASP A 217 -16.09 -7.35 -17.66
C ASP A 217 -15.20 -6.21 -18.17
N TYR A 218 -14.56 -5.48 -17.27
CA TYR A 218 -13.76 -4.30 -17.59
C TYR A 218 -12.44 -4.30 -16.83
N THR A 219 -11.43 -3.69 -17.46
CA THR A 219 -10.09 -3.48 -16.88
C THR A 219 -9.62 -2.05 -17.12
N GLY A 220 -8.64 -1.63 -16.37
CA GLY A 220 -8.03 -0.32 -16.52
C GLY A 220 -7.02 -0.01 -15.43
N VAL A 221 -6.63 1.26 -15.35
CA VAL A 221 -5.77 1.76 -14.27
C VAL A 221 -6.56 2.67 -13.34
N TYR A 222 -6.20 2.71 -12.07
CA TYR A 222 -6.82 3.61 -11.12
C TYR A 222 -5.80 4.56 -10.50
N GLY A 223 -6.27 5.72 -10.09
CA GLY A 223 -5.48 6.68 -9.34
C GLY A 223 -6.24 7.18 -8.12
N VAL A 224 -5.52 7.31 -7.00
CA VAL A 224 -6.05 7.92 -5.78
C VAL A 224 -5.36 9.26 -5.57
N GLY A 225 -6.13 10.32 -5.38
CA GLY A 225 -5.63 11.67 -5.14
C GLY A 225 -6.08 12.23 -3.80
N ASN A 226 -5.36 13.24 -3.32
CA ASN A 226 -5.70 13.95 -2.09
C ASN A 226 -6.66 15.11 -2.34
N VAL A 227 -7.62 15.31 -1.46
CA VAL A 227 -8.47 16.50 -1.43
C VAL A 227 -7.84 17.53 -0.50
N GLN A 228 -7.54 18.70 -1.04
CA GLN A 228 -6.89 19.75 -0.25
C GLN A 228 -7.76 20.16 0.95
N GLY A 229 -7.18 20.12 2.13
CA GLY A 229 -7.84 20.52 3.37
C GLY A 229 -8.77 19.45 3.98
N ASN A 230 -8.88 18.28 3.39
CA ASN A 230 -9.63 17.17 3.95
C ASN A 230 -8.85 15.85 3.86
N LEU A 231 -8.27 15.42 4.97
CA LEU A 231 -7.50 14.19 5.06
C LEU A 231 -8.35 12.94 4.80
N TYR A 232 -9.60 12.96 5.26
CA TYR A 232 -10.52 11.81 5.25
C TYR A 232 -11.25 11.62 3.92
N LEU A 233 -11.06 12.54 2.97
CA LEU A 233 -11.64 12.46 1.65
C LEU A 233 -10.55 12.34 0.60
N LYS A 234 -10.66 11.35 -0.24
CA LYS A 234 -9.77 11.12 -1.39
C LYS A 234 -10.56 11.25 -2.69
N THR A 235 -9.85 11.37 -3.79
CA THR A 235 -10.44 11.17 -5.11
C THR A 235 -10.01 9.81 -5.64
N LEU A 236 -10.90 9.13 -6.34
CA LEU A 236 -10.63 7.89 -7.06
C LEU A 236 -10.99 8.10 -8.53
N THR A 237 -10.02 7.90 -9.41
CA THR A 237 -10.27 7.87 -10.86
C THR A 237 -10.11 6.44 -11.34
N LEU A 238 -11.07 5.94 -12.07
CA LEU A 238 -11.01 4.67 -12.79
C LEU A 238 -10.88 5.00 -14.29
N ASP A 239 -9.71 4.71 -14.86
CA ASP A 239 -9.39 4.92 -16.27
C ASP A 239 -9.49 3.58 -16.99
N TYR A 240 -10.59 3.39 -17.71
CA TYR A 240 -10.91 2.14 -18.39
C TYR A 240 -10.14 2.02 -19.70
N ASP A 241 -9.66 0.83 -20.03
CA ASP A 241 -8.87 0.57 -21.23
C ASP A 241 -9.58 0.96 -22.54
N PHE A 242 -10.93 0.91 -22.57
CA PHE A 242 -11.72 1.10 -23.79
C PHE A 242 -12.92 2.04 -23.62
N PHE A 243 -13.03 2.74 -22.50
CA PHE A 243 -14.18 3.58 -22.17
C PHE A 243 -13.71 4.89 -21.53
N ASP A 244 -14.64 5.83 -21.33
CA ASP A 244 -14.36 7.07 -20.61
C ASP A 244 -14.06 6.79 -19.12
N ASN A 245 -13.31 7.70 -18.53
CA ASN A 245 -12.93 7.61 -17.11
C ASN A 245 -14.12 7.88 -16.20
N GLU A 246 -14.16 7.18 -15.08
CA GLU A 246 -15.07 7.49 -13.97
C GLU A 246 -14.30 8.16 -12.85
N PHE A 247 -14.90 9.17 -12.27
CA PHE A 247 -14.32 9.95 -11.18
C PHE A 247 -15.24 9.92 -9.95
N PHE A 248 -14.63 9.65 -8.80
CA PHE A 248 -15.34 9.57 -7.51
C PHE A 248 -14.63 10.37 -6.43
N GLU A 249 -15.41 10.87 -5.47
CA GLU A 249 -14.94 11.15 -4.14
C GLU A 249 -15.02 9.86 -3.33
N LEU A 250 -13.90 9.47 -2.72
CA LEU A 250 -13.75 8.23 -1.94
C LEU A 250 -13.67 8.55 -0.46
N SER A 251 -14.58 7.97 0.31
CA SER A 251 -14.56 7.96 1.77
C SER A 251 -14.48 6.53 2.29
N VAL A 252 -13.83 6.34 3.43
CA VAL A 252 -13.78 5.05 4.11
C VAL A 252 -14.74 5.08 5.28
N ILE A 253 -15.68 4.14 5.33
CA ILE A 253 -16.68 4.03 6.40
C ILE A 253 -16.14 3.21 7.56
N ASN A 254 -15.49 2.09 7.25
CA ASN A 254 -14.83 1.19 8.19
C ASN A 254 -13.82 0.30 7.43
N ASP A 255 -13.17 -0.61 8.16
CA ASP A 255 -12.14 -1.52 7.63
C ASP A 255 -12.57 -2.41 6.46
N ALA A 256 -13.85 -2.51 6.20
CA ALA A 256 -14.38 -3.35 5.11
C ALA A 256 -15.41 -2.63 4.25
N THR A 257 -15.54 -1.31 4.37
CA THR A 257 -16.58 -0.57 3.63
C THR A 257 -16.05 0.79 3.17
N ILE A 258 -16.19 1.04 1.88
CA ILE A 258 -15.90 2.32 1.24
C ILE A 258 -17.17 2.95 0.67
N GLU A 259 -17.22 4.27 0.64
CA GLU A 259 -18.25 5.06 -0.03
C GLU A 259 -17.62 5.77 -1.23
N LEU A 260 -18.25 5.65 -2.38
CA LEU A 260 -17.89 6.34 -3.61
C LEU A 260 -19.03 7.30 -3.98
N PHE A 261 -18.79 8.59 -3.88
CA PHE A 261 -19.68 9.58 -4.43
C PHE A 261 -19.27 9.93 -5.85
N HIS A 262 -20.18 9.80 -6.80
CA HIS A 262 -19.96 10.12 -8.21
C HIS A 262 -20.48 11.53 -8.54
N PRO A 263 -19.62 12.57 -8.60
CA PRO A 263 -20.09 13.96 -8.71
C PRO A 263 -20.88 14.22 -10.00
N SER A 264 -20.53 13.55 -11.10
CA SER A 264 -21.17 13.75 -12.40
C SER A 264 -22.64 13.34 -12.42
N SER A 265 -23.02 12.30 -11.64
CA SER A 265 -24.40 11.83 -11.55
C SER A 265 -25.09 12.20 -10.24
N GLY A 266 -24.33 12.60 -9.23
CA GLY A 266 -24.84 12.82 -7.86
C GLY A 266 -25.18 11.52 -7.15
N THR A 267 -24.69 10.37 -7.62
CA THR A 267 -24.97 9.05 -7.05
C THR A 267 -23.94 8.69 -5.97
N VAL A 268 -24.40 8.05 -4.90
CA VAL A 268 -23.56 7.44 -3.87
C VAL A 268 -23.62 5.93 -3.99
N TYR A 269 -22.47 5.29 -3.95
CA TYR A 269 -22.33 3.85 -3.89
C TYR A 269 -21.59 3.46 -2.62
N GLU A 270 -21.99 2.36 -1.99
CA GLU A 270 -21.18 1.72 -0.96
C GLU A 270 -20.70 0.36 -1.46
N PHE A 271 -19.45 0.06 -1.16
CA PHE A 271 -18.82 -1.21 -1.48
C PHE A 271 -18.26 -1.85 -0.22
N SER A 272 -18.49 -3.15 -0.07
CA SER A 272 -17.94 -3.94 1.03
C SER A 272 -16.90 -4.94 0.54
N GLY A 273 -15.79 -5.03 1.27
CA GLY A 273 -14.69 -5.95 0.97
C GLY A 273 -15.09 -7.42 1.13
N ARG A 274 -14.67 -8.25 0.19
CA ARG A 274 -14.90 -9.69 0.13
C ARG A 274 -13.59 -10.42 -0.07
N GLY A 275 -13.34 -11.46 0.72
CA GLY A 275 -12.11 -12.25 0.61
C GLY A 275 -10.89 -11.44 1.02
N TYR A 276 -10.74 -11.17 2.34
CA TYR A 276 -9.57 -10.48 2.84
C TYR A 276 -8.29 -11.21 2.43
N ILE A 277 -7.37 -10.47 1.80
CA ILE A 277 -6.08 -10.98 1.34
C ILE A 277 -5.06 -10.74 2.44
N GLN A 278 -4.61 -11.81 3.06
CA GLN A 278 -3.66 -11.72 4.16
C GLN A 278 -2.27 -11.23 3.72
N PHE A 279 -1.96 -11.40 2.43
CA PHE A 279 -0.75 -10.86 1.78
C PHE A 279 -1.15 -10.16 0.50
N LEU A 280 -0.50 -9.05 0.20
CA LEU A 280 -0.57 -8.47 -1.13
C LEU A 280 0.08 -9.48 -2.08
N ARG A 281 -0.73 -10.09 -2.93
CA ARG A 281 -0.23 -11.02 -3.95
C ARG A 281 0.31 -10.19 -5.10
N ASP A 282 1.49 -10.57 -5.57
CA ASP A 282 2.02 -10.06 -6.82
C ASP A 282 1.03 -10.39 -7.95
N SER A 283 0.80 -9.47 -8.88
CA SER A 283 -0.14 -9.63 -10.00
C SER A 283 0.16 -10.89 -10.84
N ASP A 284 1.41 -11.32 -10.89
CA ASP A 284 1.85 -12.52 -11.60
C ASP A 284 1.43 -13.83 -10.90
N THR A 285 1.16 -13.82 -9.60
CA THR A 285 0.69 -14.98 -8.83
C THR A 285 -0.84 -15.09 -8.79
N MET A 286 -1.55 -14.04 -9.12
CA MET A 286 -3.01 -14.05 -9.28
C MET A 286 -3.43 -14.68 -10.61
N GLY A 287 -2.91 -15.86 -10.91
CA GLY A 287 -3.25 -16.73 -12.02
C GLY A 287 -3.81 -15.99 -13.24
N ARG A 288 -3.01 -15.89 -14.28
CA ARG A 288 -3.34 -15.45 -15.63
C ARG A 288 -4.56 -14.53 -15.69
N ILE A 289 -4.30 -13.25 -15.79
CA ILE A 289 -5.25 -12.37 -16.44
C ILE A 289 -5.60 -13.08 -17.74
N THR A 290 -6.79 -13.62 -17.83
CA THR A 290 -7.28 -14.13 -19.12
C THR A 290 -7.20 -12.94 -20.04
N THR A 291 -6.30 -13.00 -21.00
CA THR A 291 -6.23 -12.01 -22.08
C THR A 291 -7.63 -11.96 -22.68
N PHE A 292 -8.34 -10.88 -22.41
CA PHE A 292 -9.65 -10.64 -22.97
C PHE A 292 -9.49 -10.42 -24.48
N GLU A 293 -9.58 -11.49 -25.25
CA GLU A 293 -9.79 -11.41 -26.70
C GLU A 293 -11.22 -11.01 -27.08
N ASP A 294 -12.07 -10.78 -26.08
CA ASP A 294 -13.45 -10.42 -26.32
C ASP A 294 -13.62 -8.92 -26.56
N LYS A 295 -14.39 -8.60 -27.57
CA LYS A 295 -14.80 -7.23 -27.89
C LYS A 295 -15.43 -6.59 -26.66
N PRO A 296 -15.12 -5.32 -26.34
CA PRO A 296 -15.66 -4.64 -25.18
C PRO A 296 -17.20 -4.71 -25.18
N LYS A 297 -17.77 -5.17 -24.08
CA LYS A 297 -19.21 -5.14 -23.87
C LYS A 297 -19.64 -3.69 -23.65
N LYS A 298 -20.73 -3.27 -24.30
CA LYS A 298 -21.30 -1.93 -24.00
C LYS A 298 -21.77 -1.91 -22.56
N ARG A 299 -21.35 -0.90 -21.82
CA ARG A 299 -21.90 -0.60 -20.50
C ARG A 299 -23.39 -0.26 -20.66
N LYS A 300 -24.23 -0.77 -19.77
CA LYS A 300 -25.70 -0.64 -19.82
C LYS A 300 -26.17 0.29 -18.72
N GLN A 301 -27.09 1.19 -19.03
CA GLN A 301 -27.73 2.04 -18.04
C GLN A 301 -28.89 1.30 -17.34
N LYS A 302 -29.11 1.61 -16.08
CA LYS A 302 -30.25 1.13 -15.28
C LYS A 302 -31.51 2.00 -15.51
N SER A 303 -32.58 1.65 -14.81
CA SER A 303 -33.83 2.43 -14.83
C SER A 303 -33.65 3.81 -14.17
N PRO A 304 -34.46 4.84 -14.55
CA PRO A 304 -34.34 6.19 -14.02
C PRO A 304 -34.28 6.27 -12.50
N LYS A 305 -33.39 7.07 -11.98
CA LYS A 305 -33.29 7.44 -10.58
C LYS A 305 -34.00 8.75 -10.30
N VAL A 306 -34.32 8.97 -9.05
CA VAL A 306 -34.90 10.24 -8.59
C VAL A 306 -33.79 11.24 -8.34
N ASP A 307 -33.94 12.48 -8.76
CA ASP A 307 -32.97 13.55 -8.46
C ASP A 307 -32.86 13.81 -6.96
N ASN A 308 -31.64 13.87 -6.44
CA ASN A 308 -31.39 14.15 -5.05
C ASN A 308 -31.02 15.62 -4.83
N PRO A 309 -31.79 16.37 -4.04
CA PRO A 309 -31.42 17.73 -3.65
C PRO A 309 -30.47 17.76 -2.45
N ARG A 310 -29.49 16.86 -2.35
CA ARG A 310 -28.50 16.96 -1.27
C ARG A 310 -27.73 18.25 -1.40
N GLU A 311 -28.05 19.22 -0.53
CA GLU A 311 -27.16 20.33 -0.27
C GLU A 311 -25.86 19.76 0.32
N HIS A 312 -24.74 20.07 -0.29
CA HIS A 312 -23.42 19.73 0.19
C HIS A 312 -23.10 20.55 1.46
N THR A 313 -23.66 20.14 2.60
CA THR A 313 -23.20 20.59 3.91
C THR A 313 -22.34 19.52 4.52
N ARG A 314 -21.13 19.35 4.00
CA ARG A 314 -20.04 18.76 4.76
C ARG A 314 -19.22 19.91 5.33
N SER A 315 -19.47 20.26 6.59
CA SER A 315 -18.63 21.14 7.41
C SER A 315 -17.40 20.39 7.88
#